data_78d2843347b4a363ff1e264410b2a1c9
#
_entry.id   78d2843347b4a363ff1e264410b2a1c9
#
_cell.length_a   1.000
_cell.length_b   1.000
_cell.length_c   1.000
_cell.angle_alpha   90.00
_cell.angle_beta   90.00
_cell.angle_gamma   90.00
#
_symmetry.space_group_name_H-M   'P 1'
#
loop_
_entity.id
_entity.type
_entity.pdbx_description
1 polymer ?
#
loop_
_entity_poly.entity_id
_entity_poly.type
_entity_poly.pdbx_seq_one_letter_code
_entity_poly.pdbx_strand_id
1 'polypeptide(L)'
;MIIFDEVKYAENIIQNGCSKKYILVDFKILAKYFLQYKKYSEEKTMEEMLNLLKNRQSIIPINFLPLKIQASIKYAKNESLKKSEAIIVTAGELEEIDELPEHLKELAFIYLFLMKWNKENDGFFADKSDIKKLLKQTNITNTKLNIYDGELERLGFISFIDYRRKEKIVVKEIDENPIEKLNILDFENAVLYYRRYCGKKVIECIDCNSLVEVRSNRQKYCKVCAKKHKVEQNKISRENIKNRQY
;
A
#
# COMPACT_ATOMS: atom_id res chain seq x y z
N MET A 1 2.27 -1.52 9.44
CA MET A 1 1.51 -1.75 8.17
C MET A 1 1.26 -0.39 7.54
N ILE A 2 1.74 -0.20 6.32
CA ILE A 2 1.51 1.03 5.54
C ILE A 2 0.15 0.88 4.83
N ILE A 3 -0.70 1.89 4.94
CA ILE A 3 -1.98 2.00 4.25
C ILE A 3 -1.94 3.30 3.47
N PHE A 4 -1.83 3.21 2.16
CA PHE A 4 -1.66 4.36 1.28
C PHE A 4 -2.96 5.13 1.02
N ASP A 5 -4.06 4.42 0.93
CA ASP A 5 -5.40 4.97 0.68
C ASP A 5 -6.36 4.44 1.74
N GLU A 6 -6.62 5.26 2.75
CA GLU A 6 -7.53 4.90 3.85
C GLU A 6 -8.98 4.83 3.39
N VAL A 7 -9.36 5.51 2.29
CA VAL A 7 -10.72 5.43 1.73
C VAL A 7 -10.95 4.06 1.12
N LYS A 8 -10.08 3.64 0.19
CA LYS A 8 -10.16 2.30 -0.43
C LYS A 8 -10.04 1.19 0.60
N TYR A 9 -9.19 1.38 1.62
CA TYR A 9 -9.03 0.42 2.70
C TYR A 9 -10.31 0.30 3.53
N ALA A 10 -10.96 1.42 3.90
CA ALA A 10 -12.24 1.43 4.60
C ALA A 10 -13.35 0.74 3.80
N GLU A 11 -13.45 1.01 2.51
CA GLU A 11 -14.41 0.35 1.60
C GLU A 11 -14.19 -1.16 1.53
N ASN A 12 -12.92 -1.59 1.49
CA ASN A 12 -12.59 -3.02 1.57
C ASN A 12 -13.01 -3.64 2.92
N ILE A 13 -12.83 -2.93 4.05
CA ILE A 13 -13.31 -3.41 5.36
C ILE A 13 -14.84 -3.53 5.35
N ILE A 14 -15.53 -2.55 4.79
CA ILE A 14 -17.00 -2.55 4.68
C ILE A 14 -17.49 -3.74 3.84
N GLN A 15 -16.77 -4.12 2.81
CA GLN A 15 -17.13 -5.26 1.95
C GLN A 15 -16.72 -6.62 2.56
N ASN A 16 -15.52 -6.73 3.10
CA ASN A 16 -14.88 -8.00 3.43
C ASN A 16 -14.71 -8.25 4.94
N GLY A 17 -14.97 -7.25 5.79
CA GLY A 17 -14.80 -7.30 7.24
C GLY A 17 -13.41 -6.87 7.71
N CYS A 18 -13.27 -6.73 9.03
CA CYS A 18 -12.04 -6.30 9.67
C CYS A 18 -10.96 -7.39 9.67
N SER A 19 -9.71 -6.95 9.66
CA SER A 19 -8.54 -7.82 9.83
C SER A 19 -8.46 -8.38 11.25
N LYS A 20 -8.23 -9.69 11.39
CA LYS A 20 -8.02 -10.29 12.72
C LYS A 20 -6.80 -9.71 13.44
N LYS A 21 -5.75 -9.37 12.71
CA LYS A 21 -4.47 -8.91 13.25
C LYS A 21 -4.44 -7.40 13.55
N TYR A 22 -5.16 -6.59 12.80
CA TYR A 22 -5.05 -5.12 12.83
C TYR A 22 -6.37 -4.41 13.16
N ILE A 23 -7.27 -5.08 13.87
CA ILE A 23 -8.64 -4.63 14.13
C ILE A 23 -8.75 -3.21 14.72
N LEU A 24 -7.80 -2.80 15.57
CA LEU A 24 -7.81 -1.44 16.13
C LEU A 24 -7.39 -0.39 15.09
N VAL A 25 -6.57 -0.75 14.11
CA VAL A 25 -6.23 0.12 12.98
C VAL A 25 -7.45 0.25 12.08
N ASP A 26 -8.14 -0.85 11.81
CA ASP A 26 -9.37 -0.87 11.03
C ASP A 26 -10.44 0.05 11.62
N PHE A 27 -10.61 0.03 12.95
CA PHE A 27 -11.57 0.90 13.63
C PHE A 27 -11.21 2.38 13.47
N LYS A 28 -9.94 2.74 13.60
CA LYS A 28 -9.47 4.12 13.41
C LYS A 28 -9.74 4.61 12.00
N ILE A 29 -9.49 3.78 10.99
CA ILE A 29 -9.71 4.11 9.59
C ILE A 29 -11.20 4.21 9.26
N LEU A 30 -12.01 3.27 9.76
CA LEU A 30 -13.47 3.37 9.60
C LEU A 30 -14.04 4.64 10.25
N ALA A 31 -13.56 5.02 11.44
CA ALA A 31 -13.99 6.26 12.10
C ALA A 31 -13.63 7.49 11.26
N LYS A 32 -12.41 7.58 10.72
CA LYS A 32 -12.01 8.64 9.79
C LYS A 32 -12.89 8.65 8.54
N TYR A 33 -13.12 7.48 7.94
CA TYR A 33 -13.95 7.33 6.74
C TYR A 33 -15.36 7.86 6.95
N PHE A 34 -16.03 7.46 8.04
CA PHE A 34 -17.38 7.91 8.30
C PHE A 34 -17.45 9.39 8.66
N LEU A 35 -16.56 9.89 9.55
CA LEU A 35 -16.55 11.30 9.95
C LEU A 35 -16.10 12.24 8.83
N GLN A 36 -15.00 11.94 8.16
CA GLN A 36 -14.32 12.91 7.29
C GLN A 36 -14.69 12.73 5.81
N TYR A 37 -14.93 11.49 5.36
CA TYR A 37 -15.29 11.20 3.97
C TYR A 37 -16.81 11.18 3.75
N LYS A 38 -17.55 10.45 4.60
CA LYS A 38 -19.01 10.41 4.55
C LYS A 38 -19.67 11.60 5.23
N LYS A 39 -18.92 12.40 6.00
CA LYS A 39 -19.43 13.58 6.73
C LYS A 39 -20.54 13.25 7.72
N TYR A 40 -20.48 12.08 8.36
CA TYR A 40 -21.45 11.70 9.38
C TYR A 40 -21.17 12.38 10.71
N SER A 41 -22.21 12.57 11.54
CA SER A 41 -22.04 12.96 12.94
C SER A 41 -21.36 11.83 13.74
N GLU A 42 -20.91 12.13 14.96
CA GLU A 42 -20.32 11.13 15.85
C GLU A 42 -21.30 10.02 16.19
N GLU A 43 -22.56 10.40 16.49
CA GLU A 43 -23.64 9.49 16.81
C GLU A 43 -23.90 8.53 15.66
N LYS A 44 -24.04 9.07 14.45
CA LYS A 44 -24.25 8.27 13.24
C LYS A 44 -23.02 7.39 12.92
N THR A 45 -21.82 7.91 13.12
CA THR A 45 -20.58 7.13 12.96
C THR A 45 -20.52 5.96 13.94
N MET A 46 -20.90 6.19 15.22
CA MET A 46 -20.98 5.15 16.22
C MET A 46 -21.98 4.07 15.83
N GLU A 47 -23.17 4.46 15.39
CA GLU A 47 -24.24 3.55 14.97
C GLU A 47 -23.80 2.69 13.78
N GLU A 48 -23.28 3.30 12.71
CA GLU A 48 -22.82 2.59 11.52
C GLU A 48 -21.70 1.60 11.82
N MET A 49 -20.72 2.02 12.64
CA MET A 49 -19.63 1.13 13.04
C MET A 49 -20.15 -0.02 13.92
N LEU A 50 -21.07 0.23 14.84
CA LEU A 50 -21.69 -0.82 15.66
C LEU A 50 -22.45 -1.83 14.79
N ASN A 51 -23.25 -1.35 13.83
CA ASN A 51 -24.00 -2.21 12.92
C ASN A 51 -23.09 -3.07 12.07
N LEU A 52 -22.04 -2.45 11.48
CA LEU A 52 -21.05 -3.17 10.68
C LEU A 52 -20.34 -4.28 11.47
N LEU A 53 -19.92 -3.97 12.70
CA LEU A 53 -19.09 -4.87 13.51
C LEU A 53 -19.91 -5.96 14.20
N LYS A 54 -21.14 -5.69 14.65
CA LYS A 54 -22.06 -6.70 15.17
C LYS A 54 -22.40 -7.77 14.14
N ASN A 55 -22.65 -7.36 12.91
CA ASN A 55 -23.06 -8.26 11.82
C ASN A 55 -21.90 -9.10 11.25
N ARG A 56 -20.64 -8.80 11.56
CA ARG A 56 -19.46 -9.42 10.97
C ARG A 56 -18.54 -10.14 11.95
N GLN A 57 -19.07 -10.63 13.07
CA GLN A 57 -18.33 -11.43 14.07
C GLN A 57 -16.98 -10.80 14.42
N SER A 58 -17.01 -9.65 15.08
CA SER A 58 -15.81 -9.02 15.62
C SER A 58 -15.15 -9.93 16.66
N ILE A 59 -13.82 -10.02 16.66
CA ILE A 59 -13.03 -10.72 17.68
C ILE A 59 -13.16 -10.02 19.05
N ILE A 60 -13.55 -8.74 19.05
CA ILE A 60 -13.74 -7.95 20.26
C ILE A 60 -15.10 -8.29 20.84
N PRO A 61 -15.19 -8.65 22.15
CA PRO A 61 -16.47 -8.89 22.79
C PRO A 61 -17.40 -7.68 22.64
N ILE A 62 -18.69 -7.95 22.38
CA ILE A 62 -19.70 -6.93 22.05
C ILE A 62 -19.74 -5.81 23.11
N ASN A 63 -19.56 -6.15 24.39
CA ASN A 63 -19.58 -5.20 25.51
C ASN A 63 -18.46 -4.15 25.44
N PHE A 64 -17.33 -4.45 24.77
CA PHE A 64 -16.20 -3.54 24.62
C PHE A 64 -16.22 -2.75 23.30
N LEU A 65 -17.07 -3.11 22.34
CA LEU A 65 -17.16 -2.43 21.05
C LEU A 65 -17.43 -0.94 21.17
N PRO A 66 -18.42 -0.47 21.96
CA PRO A 66 -18.71 0.96 22.07
C PRO A 66 -17.51 1.77 22.55
N LEU A 67 -16.79 1.29 23.57
CA LEU A 67 -15.59 1.97 24.08
C LEU A 67 -14.48 2.05 23.05
N LYS A 68 -14.26 0.98 22.28
CA LYS A 68 -13.21 0.96 21.23
C LYS A 68 -13.57 1.86 20.05
N ILE A 69 -14.84 1.89 19.67
CA ILE A 69 -15.33 2.78 18.61
C ILE A 69 -15.22 4.24 19.06
N GLN A 70 -15.63 4.57 20.29
CA GLN A 70 -15.52 5.92 20.84
C GLN A 70 -14.07 6.42 20.86
N ALA A 71 -13.14 5.56 21.30
CA ALA A 71 -11.70 5.87 21.26
C ALA A 71 -11.21 6.12 19.82
N SER A 72 -11.73 5.38 18.83
CA SER A 72 -11.40 5.53 17.42
C SER A 72 -11.98 6.81 16.82
N ILE A 73 -13.20 7.20 17.20
CA ILE A 73 -13.82 8.47 16.84
C ILE A 73 -13.00 9.65 17.40
N LYS A 74 -12.60 9.58 18.67
CA LYS A 74 -11.72 10.59 19.27
C LYS A 74 -10.38 10.72 18.52
N TYR A 75 -9.78 9.60 18.14
CA TYR A 75 -8.57 9.58 17.33
C TYR A 75 -8.81 10.24 15.96
N ALA A 76 -9.90 9.88 15.29
CA ALA A 76 -10.24 10.37 13.96
C ALA A 76 -10.49 11.89 13.88
N LYS A 77 -10.83 12.54 14.99
CA LYS A 77 -10.96 14.01 15.04
C LYS A 77 -9.62 14.74 14.95
N ASN A 78 -8.55 14.11 15.44
CA ASN A 78 -7.22 14.72 15.53
C ASN A 78 -6.31 14.34 14.36
N GLU A 79 -6.72 13.37 13.54
CA GLU A 79 -5.92 12.82 12.47
C GLU A 79 -6.66 12.89 11.14
N SER A 80 -6.05 13.47 10.12
CA SER A 80 -6.65 13.55 8.77
C SER A 80 -6.73 12.18 8.10
N LEU A 81 -7.76 12.00 7.28
CA LEU A 81 -7.92 10.83 6.40
C LEU A 81 -6.90 10.92 5.26
N LYS A 82 -6.08 9.88 5.12
CA LYS A 82 -5.10 9.78 4.04
C LYS A 82 -5.79 9.31 2.76
N LYS A 83 -5.74 10.14 1.74
CA LYS A 83 -6.14 9.78 0.37
C LYS A 83 -4.88 9.60 -0.48
N SER A 84 -4.91 8.68 -1.42
CA SER A 84 -3.87 8.59 -2.42
C SER A 84 -4.00 9.77 -3.40
N GLU A 85 -3.08 10.72 -3.29
CA GLU A 85 -2.78 11.67 -4.36
C GLU A 85 -1.67 11.04 -5.22
N ALA A 86 -1.62 11.38 -6.50
CA ALA A 86 -0.54 10.92 -7.35
C ALA A 86 0.82 11.38 -6.79
N ILE A 87 1.81 10.49 -6.80
CA ILE A 87 3.18 10.84 -6.48
C ILE A 87 3.94 11.02 -7.77
N ILE A 88 4.49 12.22 -7.95
CA ILE A 88 5.31 12.56 -9.10
C ILE A 88 6.77 12.33 -8.75
N VAL A 89 7.47 11.58 -9.60
CA VAL A 89 8.92 11.41 -9.54
C VAL A 89 9.54 12.12 -10.75
N THR A 90 10.52 12.97 -10.49
CA THR A 90 11.13 13.85 -11.50
C THR A 90 12.30 13.18 -12.22
N ALA A 91 12.80 13.83 -13.27
CA ALA A 91 13.96 13.36 -14.02
C ALA A 91 15.21 13.38 -13.12
N GLY A 92 15.48 14.46 -12.39
CA GLY A 92 16.65 14.56 -11.52
C GLY A 92 16.66 13.50 -10.43
N GLU A 93 15.49 13.17 -9.85
CA GLU A 93 15.37 12.10 -8.86
C GLU A 93 15.70 10.72 -9.43
N LEU A 94 15.32 10.45 -10.68
CA LEU A 94 15.63 9.19 -11.34
C LEU A 94 17.10 9.12 -11.77
N GLU A 95 17.69 10.24 -12.23
CA GLU A 95 19.11 10.34 -12.56
C GLU A 95 19.99 10.01 -11.35
N GLU A 96 19.70 10.56 -10.18
CA GLU A 96 20.40 10.23 -8.93
C GLU A 96 20.28 8.73 -8.57
N ILE A 97 19.11 8.12 -8.79
CA ILE A 97 18.93 6.69 -8.59
C ILE A 97 19.73 5.88 -9.61
N ASP A 98 19.79 6.35 -10.86
CA ASP A 98 20.48 5.64 -11.94
C ASP A 98 22.01 5.64 -11.77
N GLU A 99 22.57 6.56 -11.00
CA GLU A 99 23.99 6.55 -10.58
C GLU A 99 24.33 5.48 -9.54
N LEU A 100 23.32 4.95 -8.83
CA LEU A 100 23.53 3.92 -7.81
C LEU A 100 23.85 2.55 -8.44
N PRO A 101 24.54 1.66 -7.69
CA PRO A 101 24.68 0.25 -8.07
C PRO A 101 23.34 -0.42 -8.33
N GLU A 102 23.24 -1.24 -9.37
CA GLU A 102 21.97 -1.83 -9.86
C GLU A 102 21.15 -2.51 -8.76
N HIS A 103 21.80 -3.19 -7.81
CA HIS A 103 21.12 -3.91 -6.74
C HIS A 103 20.49 -2.99 -5.67
N LEU A 104 20.84 -1.69 -5.64
CA LEU A 104 20.32 -0.69 -4.71
C LEU A 104 19.18 0.14 -5.30
N LYS A 105 19.09 0.26 -6.62
CA LYS A 105 18.18 1.18 -7.31
C LYS A 105 16.72 1.01 -6.92
N GLU A 106 16.21 -0.23 -6.90
CA GLU A 106 14.80 -0.47 -6.54
C GLU A 106 14.52 -0.10 -5.07
N LEU A 107 15.48 -0.30 -4.18
CA LEU A 107 15.34 0.08 -2.76
C LEU A 107 15.39 1.60 -2.59
N ALA A 108 16.33 2.26 -3.25
CA ALA A 108 16.45 3.72 -3.28
C ALA A 108 15.15 4.37 -3.80
N PHE A 109 14.60 3.84 -4.89
CA PHE A 109 13.31 4.30 -5.42
C PHE A 109 12.18 4.15 -4.41
N ILE A 110 12.10 3.04 -3.67
CA ILE A 110 11.08 2.84 -2.65
C ILE A 110 11.25 3.83 -1.50
N TYR A 111 12.47 4.14 -1.10
CA TYR A 111 12.72 5.13 -0.05
C TYR A 111 12.32 6.54 -0.49
N LEU A 112 12.68 6.95 -1.71
CA LEU A 112 12.23 8.22 -2.30
C LEU A 112 10.69 8.29 -2.37
N PHE A 113 10.06 7.23 -2.87
CA PHE A 113 8.61 7.14 -2.94
C PHE A 113 7.93 7.28 -1.56
N LEU A 114 8.44 6.59 -0.54
CA LEU A 114 7.90 6.66 0.83
C LEU A 114 8.10 8.05 1.45
N MET A 115 9.23 8.70 1.20
CA MET A 115 9.47 10.08 1.64
C MET A 115 8.43 11.02 1.02
N LYS A 116 8.26 10.98 -0.30
CA LYS A 116 7.28 11.81 -1.01
C LYS A 116 5.84 11.53 -0.56
N TRP A 117 5.50 10.27 -0.32
CA TRP A 117 4.17 9.91 0.16
C TRP A 117 3.88 10.45 1.57
N ASN A 118 4.86 10.43 2.46
CA ASN A 118 4.69 10.99 3.80
C ASN A 118 4.63 12.52 3.82
N LYS A 119 5.04 13.19 2.72
CA LYS A 119 5.12 14.66 2.61
C LYS A 119 5.93 15.28 3.76
N GLU A 120 6.85 14.54 4.34
CA GLU A 120 7.69 14.96 5.46
C GLU A 120 9.11 15.20 4.96
N ASN A 121 9.55 16.46 4.99
CA ASN A 121 10.92 16.84 4.60
C ASN A 121 11.98 16.34 5.60
N ASP A 122 11.56 15.96 6.81
CA ASP A 122 12.44 15.51 7.88
C ASP A 122 12.54 13.97 8.00
N GLY A 123 12.00 13.21 7.01
CA GLY A 123 12.10 11.75 6.91
C GLY A 123 10.86 10.99 7.32
N PHE A 124 10.92 9.67 7.24
CA PHE A 124 9.80 8.79 7.49
C PHE A 124 10.20 7.55 8.31
N PHE A 125 9.21 6.96 8.98
CA PHE A 125 9.36 5.68 9.65
C PHE A 125 8.83 4.56 8.75
N ALA A 126 9.65 3.56 8.46
CA ALA A 126 9.22 2.42 7.67
C ALA A 126 9.57 1.10 8.35
N ASP A 127 8.60 0.19 8.40
CA ASP A 127 8.84 -1.19 8.81
C ASP A 127 9.48 -1.96 7.66
N LYS A 128 10.56 -2.70 7.94
CA LYS A 128 11.25 -3.53 6.93
C LYS A 128 10.34 -4.53 6.24
N SER A 129 9.29 -5.00 6.92
CA SER A 129 8.28 -5.88 6.32
C SER A 129 7.42 -5.15 5.28
N ASP A 130 7.16 -3.88 5.46
CA ASP A 130 6.38 -3.07 4.54
C ASP A 130 7.22 -2.67 3.32
N ILE A 131 8.50 -2.32 3.52
CA ILE A 131 9.44 -2.09 2.41
C ILE A 131 9.53 -3.33 1.52
N LYS A 132 9.65 -4.52 2.09
CA LYS A 132 9.67 -5.78 1.32
C LYS A 132 8.39 -6.03 0.53
N LYS A 133 7.23 -5.66 1.05
CA LYS A 133 5.98 -5.76 0.30
C LYS A 133 5.98 -4.84 -0.91
N LEU A 134 6.53 -3.62 -0.78
CA LEU A 134 6.64 -2.66 -1.87
C LEU A 134 7.62 -3.13 -2.93
N LEU A 135 8.73 -3.71 -2.54
CA LEU A 135 9.71 -4.29 -3.46
C LEU A 135 9.18 -5.53 -4.21
N LYS A 136 7.97 -5.97 -3.96
CA LYS A 136 7.25 -7.11 -4.54
C LYS A 136 8.12 -8.06 -5.36
N GLN A 137 8.26 -9.30 -4.88
CA GLN A 137 8.97 -10.38 -5.57
C GLN A 137 10.51 -10.29 -5.55
N THR A 138 11.09 -9.41 -4.76
CA THR A 138 12.53 -9.44 -4.53
C THR A 138 12.84 -10.51 -3.49
N ASN A 139 13.91 -11.29 -3.74
CA ASN A 139 14.45 -12.23 -2.75
C ASN A 139 15.33 -11.50 -1.72
N ILE A 140 14.96 -10.26 -1.35
CA ILE A 140 15.68 -9.48 -0.36
C ILE A 140 15.30 -10.01 1.02
N THR A 141 16.25 -10.69 1.68
CA THR A 141 16.13 -11.11 3.07
C THR A 141 16.28 -9.89 4.00
N ASN A 142 15.97 -10.03 5.30
CA ASN A 142 16.22 -8.95 6.26
C ASN A 142 17.70 -8.60 6.34
N THR A 143 18.57 -9.60 6.26
CA THR A 143 20.04 -9.40 6.26
C THR A 143 20.48 -8.60 5.04
N LYS A 144 20.01 -8.95 3.85
CA LYS A 144 20.31 -8.17 2.64
C LYS A 144 19.77 -6.75 2.71
N LEU A 145 18.56 -6.56 3.24
CA LEU A 145 17.99 -5.22 3.41
C LEU A 145 18.88 -4.35 4.32
N ASN A 146 19.36 -4.90 5.45
CA ASN A 146 20.28 -4.17 6.34
C ASN A 146 21.61 -3.81 5.65
N ILE A 147 22.14 -4.72 4.81
CA ILE A 147 23.36 -4.46 4.03
C ILE A 147 23.12 -3.31 3.05
N TYR A 148 22.02 -3.37 2.31
CA TYR A 148 21.66 -2.35 1.31
C TYR A 148 21.35 -0.99 1.96
N ASP A 149 20.72 -0.98 3.13
CA ASP A 149 20.53 0.22 3.95
C ASP A 149 21.88 0.88 4.28
N GLY A 150 22.84 0.10 4.79
CA GLY A 150 24.17 0.59 5.10
C GLY A 150 24.97 1.03 3.87
N GLU A 151 24.79 0.39 2.71
CA GLU A 151 25.41 0.83 1.46
C GLU A 151 24.80 2.15 0.97
N LEU A 152 23.46 2.32 1.00
CA LEU A 152 22.78 3.56 0.64
C LEU A 152 23.17 4.71 1.57
N GLU A 153 23.35 4.45 2.87
CA GLU A 153 23.83 5.43 3.84
C GLU A 153 25.27 5.83 3.55
N ARG A 154 26.18 4.86 3.29
CA ARG A 154 27.57 5.13 2.93
C ARG A 154 27.71 5.94 1.64
N LEU A 155 26.81 5.73 0.67
CA LEU A 155 26.74 6.50 -0.57
C LEU A 155 26.09 7.88 -0.37
N GLY A 156 25.57 8.19 0.81
CA GLY A 156 24.92 9.44 1.13
C GLY A 156 23.53 9.63 0.53
N PHE A 157 22.92 8.55 0.01
CA PHE A 157 21.57 8.61 -0.55
C PHE A 157 20.51 8.66 0.54
N ILE A 158 20.73 7.97 1.65
CA ILE A 158 19.89 8.04 2.84
C ILE A 158 20.73 8.34 4.08
N SER A 159 20.06 8.78 5.14
CA SER A 159 20.62 8.83 6.50
C SER A 159 19.61 8.30 7.50
N PHE A 160 20.12 7.74 8.60
CA PHE A 160 19.30 7.28 9.71
C PHE A 160 19.39 8.29 10.86
N ILE A 161 18.24 8.74 11.34
CA ILE A 161 18.16 9.60 12.52
C ILE A 161 17.50 8.80 13.63
N ASP A 162 18.18 8.64 14.77
CA ASP A 162 17.57 8.02 15.94
C ASP A 162 16.55 8.99 16.56
N TYR A 163 15.29 8.60 16.58
CA TYR A 163 14.23 9.39 17.16
C TYR A 163 13.43 8.54 18.15
N ARG A 164 13.61 8.80 19.43
CA ARG A 164 12.86 8.15 20.51
C ARG A 164 12.82 6.61 20.41
N ARG A 165 13.97 5.98 20.18
CA ARG A 165 14.14 4.52 20.00
C ARG A 165 13.54 3.94 18.70
N LYS A 166 13.32 4.77 17.70
CA LYS A 166 12.98 4.35 16.33
C LYS A 166 13.92 5.02 15.36
N GLU A 167 14.32 4.28 14.36
CA GLU A 167 15.12 4.84 13.26
C GLU A 167 14.18 5.54 12.26
N LYS A 168 14.44 6.80 11.98
CA LYS A 168 13.79 7.58 10.95
C LYS A 168 14.72 7.63 9.75
N ILE A 169 14.18 7.33 8.57
CA ILE A 169 14.94 7.35 7.32
C ILE A 169 14.72 8.71 6.65
N VAL A 170 15.81 9.36 6.32
CA VAL A 170 15.81 10.61 5.54
C VAL A 170 16.50 10.32 4.22
N VAL A 171 15.85 10.63 3.11
CA VAL A 171 16.45 10.57 1.78
C VAL A 171 17.14 11.90 1.50
N LYS A 172 18.31 11.87 0.86
CA LYS A 172 19.05 13.04 0.41
C LYS A 172 18.10 13.98 -0.37
N GLU A 173 18.20 15.28 -0.10
CA GLU A 173 17.54 16.28 -0.93
C GLU A 173 18.17 16.24 -2.32
N ILE A 174 17.35 16.01 -3.33
CA ILE A 174 17.78 15.88 -4.71
C ILE A 174 17.47 17.18 -5.42
N ASP A 175 18.49 17.78 -6.03
CA ASP A 175 18.37 19.00 -6.82
C ASP A 175 17.40 18.77 -7.98
N GLU A 176 16.38 19.60 -8.08
CA GLU A 176 15.21 19.35 -8.88
C GLU A 176 15.46 19.72 -10.36
N ASN A 177 15.68 18.73 -11.17
CA ASN A 177 15.21 18.83 -12.54
C ASN A 177 13.69 18.53 -12.52
N PRO A 178 12.80 19.55 -12.56
CA PRO A 178 11.38 19.40 -12.27
C PRO A 178 10.57 18.71 -13.37
N ILE A 179 11.24 18.14 -14.36
CA ILE A 179 10.57 17.41 -15.45
C ILE A 179 9.95 16.16 -14.86
N GLU A 180 8.62 16.11 -14.84
CA GLU A 180 7.87 14.93 -14.41
C GLU A 180 8.16 13.75 -15.32
N LYS A 181 8.56 12.62 -14.74
CA LYS A 181 8.86 11.37 -15.48
C LYS A 181 7.91 10.24 -15.10
N LEU A 182 7.58 10.11 -13.81
CA LEU A 182 6.66 9.08 -13.36
C LEU A 182 5.53 9.72 -12.57
N ASN A 183 4.31 9.31 -12.91
CA ASN A 183 3.11 9.64 -12.16
C ASN A 183 2.56 8.35 -11.53
N ILE A 184 2.75 8.17 -10.22
CA ILE A 184 2.44 6.95 -9.50
C ILE A 184 1.06 7.08 -8.88
N LEU A 185 0.10 6.30 -9.37
CA LEU A 185 -1.28 6.23 -8.88
C LEU A 185 -1.54 4.95 -8.07
N ASP A 186 -0.87 3.85 -8.39
CA ASP A 186 -0.99 2.57 -7.69
C ASP A 186 0.20 2.38 -6.74
N PHE A 187 0.03 2.84 -5.53
CA PHE A 187 1.08 2.88 -4.51
C PHE A 187 1.52 1.49 -4.05
N GLU A 188 0.61 0.51 -4.08
CA GLU A 188 0.98 -0.87 -3.77
C GLU A 188 1.90 -1.49 -4.83
N ASN A 189 1.87 -0.94 -6.02
CA ASN A 189 2.68 -1.36 -7.16
C ASN A 189 3.74 -0.30 -7.55
N ALA A 190 4.09 0.63 -6.66
CA ALA A 190 5.00 1.74 -6.95
C ALA A 190 6.30 1.28 -7.65
N VAL A 191 6.93 0.21 -7.18
CA VAL A 191 8.17 -0.31 -7.80
C VAL A 191 8.00 -0.74 -9.25
N LEU A 192 6.78 -1.11 -9.67
CA LEU A 192 6.54 -1.52 -11.06
C LEU A 192 6.56 -0.32 -12.02
N TYR A 193 6.25 0.88 -11.56
CA TYR A 193 6.44 2.10 -12.35
C TYR A 193 7.93 2.31 -12.65
N TYR A 194 8.79 2.15 -11.65
CA TYR A 194 10.23 2.24 -11.81
C TYR A 194 10.78 1.13 -12.73
N ARG A 195 10.35 -0.13 -12.53
CA ARG A 195 10.71 -1.23 -13.43
C ARG A 195 10.32 -0.98 -14.88
N ARG A 196 9.12 -0.40 -15.10
CA ARG A 196 8.67 -0.01 -16.45
C ARG A 196 9.54 1.09 -17.03
N TYR A 197 9.94 2.08 -16.22
CA TYR A 197 10.90 3.11 -16.61
C TYR A 197 12.25 2.50 -17.01
N CYS A 198 12.78 1.55 -16.25
CA CYS A 198 14.00 0.80 -16.58
C CYS A 198 13.84 -0.18 -17.75
N GLY A 199 12.76 -0.12 -18.53
CA GLY A 199 12.53 -0.97 -19.71
C GLY A 199 12.11 -2.42 -19.40
N LYS A 200 11.83 -2.79 -18.14
CA LYS A 200 11.28 -4.11 -17.81
C LYS A 200 9.84 -4.22 -18.33
N LYS A 201 9.49 -5.41 -18.82
CA LYS A 201 8.16 -5.65 -19.39
C LYS A 201 7.09 -5.66 -18.31
N VAL A 202 6.40 -4.53 -18.16
CA VAL A 202 5.28 -4.32 -17.24
C VAL A 202 4.05 -3.93 -18.06
N ILE A 203 2.91 -4.60 -17.78
CA ILE A 203 1.63 -4.35 -18.44
C ILE A 203 0.57 -3.95 -17.41
N GLU A 204 -0.49 -3.37 -17.89
CA GLU A 204 -1.70 -3.12 -17.10
C GLU A 204 -2.63 -4.34 -17.17
N CYS A 205 -3.19 -4.74 -16.04
CA CYS A 205 -4.18 -5.81 -15.98
C CYS A 205 -5.47 -5.34 -16.68
N ILE A 206 -6.00 -6.14 -17.60
CA ILE A 206 -7.19 -5.77 -18.39
C ILE A 206 -8.44 -5.54 -17.49
N ASP A 207 -8.55 -6.26 -16.37
CA ASP A 207 -9.74 -6.16 -15.51
C ASP A 207 -9.69 -5.04 -14.47
N CYS A 208 -8.50 -4.77 -13.90
CA CYS A 208 -8.38 -3.88 -12.75
C CYS A 208 -7.34 -2.78 -12.93
N ASN A 209 -6.72 -2.68 -14.11
CA ASN A 209 -5.69 -1.70 -14.49
C ASN A 209 -4.43 -1.67 -13.60
N SER A 210 -4.32 -2.60 -12.62
CA SER A 210 -3.10 -2.70 -11.80
C SER A 210 -1.91 -3.11 -12.64
N LEU A 211 -0.74 -2.51 -12.39
CA LEU A 211 0.50 -2.89 -13.06
C LEU A 211 0.93 -4.30 -12.68
N VAL A 212 1.46 -5.04 -13.65
CA VAL A 212 1.93 -6.41 -13.48
C VAL A 212 3.19 -6.64 -14.29
N GLU A 213 4.23 -7.16 -13.64
CA GLU A 213 5.42 -7.62 -14.34
C GLU A 213 5.13 -8.89 -15.13
N VAL A 214 5.47 -8.90 -16.41
CA VAL A 214 5.14 -9.98 -17.34
C VAL A 214 6.05 -11.18 -17.13
N ARG A 215 5.46 -12.33 -16.80
CA ARG A 215 6.16 -13.61 -16.66
C ARG A 215 6.04 -14.51 -17.89
N SER A 216 5.07 -14.23 -18.75
CA SER A 216 4.86 -14.96 -20.01
C SER A 216 4.23 -14.03 -21.05
N ASN A 217 4.52 -14.29 -22.33
CA ASN A 217 4.00 -13.47 -23.44
C ASN A 217 2.47 -13.47 -23.57
N ARG A 218 1.78 -14.40 -22.91
CA ARG A 218 0.31 -14.52 -22.94
C ARG A 218 -0.35 -13.89 -21.71
N GLN A 219 0.41 -13.33 -20.78
CA GLN A 219 -0.14 -12.77 -19.55
C GLN A 219 -0.90 -11.48 -19.86
N LYS A 220 -2.18 -11.43 -19.46
CA LYS A 220 -3.09 -10.28 -19.61
C LYS A 220 -3.64 -9.79 -18.29
N TYR A 221 -3.58 -10.60 -17.26
CA TYR A 221 -4.23 -10.37 -15.97
C TYR A 221 -3.23 -10.39 -14.81
N CYS A 222 -3.52 -9.63 -13.76
CA CYS A 222 -2.83 -9.79 -12.49
C CYS A 222 -3.18 -11.16 -11.86
N LYS A 223 -2.40 -11.58 -10.88
CA LYS A 223 -2.59 -12.89 -10.21
C LYS A 223 -3.99 -13.05 -9.61
N VAL A 224 -4.58 -11.96 -9.10
CA VAL A 224 -5.92 -11.96 -8.49
C VAL A 224 -6.99 -12.14 -9.56
N CYS A 225 -6.94 -11.34 -10.62
CA CYS A 225 -7.92 -11.43 -11.71
C CYS A 225 -7.81 -12.76 -12.46
N ALA A 226 -6.60 -13.22 -12.76
CA ALA A 226 -6.38 -14.54 -13.36
C ALA A 226 -7.00 -15.69 -12.52
N LYS A 227 -6.90 -15.59 -11.18
CA LYS A 227 -7.54 -16.56 -10.29
C LYS A 227 -9.07 -16.50 -10.37
N LYS A 228 -9.67 -15.28 -10.44
CA LYS A 228 -11.11 -15.10 -10.62
C LYS A 228 -11.59 -15.73 -11.91
N HIS A 229 -10.93 -15.45 -13.04
CA HIS A 229 -11.25 -16.05 -14.33
C HIS A 229 -11.17 -17.59 -14.31
N LYS A 230 -10.12 -18.14 -13.68
CA LYS A 230 -9.99 -19.61 -13.57
C LYS A 230 -11.13 -20.23 -12.77
N VAL A 231 -11.57 -19.59 -11.68
CA VAL A 231 -12.70 -20.07 -10.87
C VAL A 231 -13.99 -20.04 -11.69
N GLU A 232 -14.23 -18.97 -12.45
CA GLU A 232 -15.41 -18.82 -13.30
C GLU A 232 -15.43 -19.86 -14.42
N GLN A 233 -14.33 -20.03 -15.13
CA GLN A 233 -14.19 -21.08 -16.15
C GLN A 233 -14.45 -22.49 -15.59
N ASN A 234 -13.96 -22.77 -14.38
CA ASN A 234 -14.21 -24.08 -13.73
C ASN A 234 -15.69 -24.27 -13.38
N LYS A 235 -16.43 -23.20 -12.99
CA LYS A 235 -17.89 -23.28 -12.75
C LYS A 235 -18.63 -23.60 -14.03
N ILE A 236 -18.38 -22.84 -15.10
CA ILE A 236 -19.00 -23.06 -16.42
C ILE A 236 -18.72 -24.48 -16.92
N SER A 237 -17.49 -24.96 -16.79
CA SER A 237 -17.14 -26.33 -17.21
C SER A 237 -17.93 -27.40 -16.44
N ARG A 238 -18.10 -27.21 -15.12
CA ARG A 238 -18.89 -28.15 -14.29
C ARG A 238 -20.38 -28.13 -14.65
N GLU A 239 -20.96 -26.97 -14.93
CA GLU A 239 -22.34 -26.82 -15.37
C GLU A 239 -22.57 -27.48 -16.74
N ASN A 240 -21.65 -27.28 -17.68
CA ASN A 240 -21.70 -27.92 -18.99
C ASN A 240 -21.60 -29.47 -18.92
N ILE A 241 -20.83 -29.99 -17.98
CA ILE A 241 -20.75 -31.46 -17.76
C ILE A 241 -22.07 -32.00 -17.20
N LYS A 242 -22.66 -31.29 -16.22
CA LYS A 242 -23.96 -31.67 -15.66
C LYS A 242 -25.06 -31.68 -16.72
N ASN A 243 -25.12 -30.64 -17.57
CA ASN A 243 -26.13 -30.53 -18.63
C ASN A 243 -25.97 -31.55 -19.78
N ARG A 244 -24.83 -32.24 -19.88
CA ARG A 244 -24.61 -33.33 -20.86
C ARG A 244 -24.98 -34.74 -20.34
N GLN A 245 -25.26 -34.84 -19.04
CA GLN A 245 -25.63 -36.09 -18.40
C GLN A 245 -27.17 -36.30 -18.28
N TYR A 246 -27.96 -35.37 -18.83
CA TYR A 246 -29.39 -35.44 -19.00
C TYR A 246 -29.74 -35.32 -20.49
#